data_dfe256b55af63b5cc50c73714e0f9813
#
_entry.id   dfe256b55af63b5cc50c73714e0f9813
#
_cell.length_a   1.000
_cell.length_b   1.000
_cell.length_c   1.000
_cell.angle_alpha   90.00
_cell.angle_beta   90.00
_cell.angle_gamma   90.00
#
_symmetry.space_group_name_H-M   'P 1'
#
loop_
_entity.id
_entity.type
_entity.pdbx_description
1 polymer ?
#
loop_
_entity_poly.entity_id
_entity_poly.type
_entity_poly.pdbx_seq_one_letter_code
_entity_poly.pdbx_strand_id
1 'polypeptide(L)'
;MVQFNEIYTEYENTKDVCKFCEIYKENSTATRFLLIRSLDKPSLTEIVEQYSAEDTSGNMKILTEKAFHSSVTIQQLVEYIEKKRTELIAQREEELNGLQNILNDFPIVNCGVRNDKVDDIIKPFVRNKSLKSFDTLIDELDNSVLPRIRQYCLWSYYNQTSNDIIELFFLKHPTVLPTLRKIHDIDFFIKVDEQILPFDLKFTHISDSYFDLASQGIIRNMDISHHDDFYIENDNNENEMQKIKSFYKNFKKKNRNLNLPNLKGLKKNDLCDLLASSGDPEAIAFINKMKDNHSSYVPSTSEELHSLEWWNYKYQGERLFCNNNRLFIFLAFKHKFVDGRELKGKTFEIGNKIKDMLGNITNNGMHTVKYFYDKEASLEGNYTALSLSAIYAE
;
A
#
# COMPACT_ATOMS: atom_id res chain seq x y z
N MET A 1 -18.46 30.19 13.69
CA MET A 1 -18.66 28.71 13.92
C MET A 1 -18.77 28.09 12.55
N VAL A 2 -17.94 27.11 12.26
CA VAL A 2 -17.95 26.40 10.96
C VAL A 2 -19.30 25.71 10.77
N GLN A 3 -19.90 25.84 9.58
CA GLN A 3 -21.17 25.18 9.28
C GLN A 3 -20.92 23.72 8.88
N PHE A 4 -21.73 22.80 9.41
CA PHE A 4 -21.59 21.38 9.12
C PHE A 4 -21.60 21.06 7.62
N ASN A 5 -22.53 21.64 6.87
CA ASN A 5 -22.62 21.36 5.43
C ASN A 5 -21.40 21.82 4.63
N GLU A 6 -20.71 22.86 5.08
CA GLU A 6 -19.48 23.35 4.46
C GLU A 6 -18.35 22.34 4.66
N ILE A 7 -18.02 22.02 5.92
CA ILE A 7 -16.94 21.05 6.24
C ILE A 7 -17.23 19.66 5.66
N TYR A 8 -18.50 19.23 5.68
CA TYR A 8 -18.91 17.93 5.12
C TYR A 8 -18.67 17.88 3.61
N THR A 9 -19.11 18.92 2.88
CA THR A 9 -18.98 18.96 1.42
C THR A 9 -17.51 19.08 1.01
N GLU A 10 -16.73 19.85 1.73
CA GLU A 10 -15.30 19.99 1.45
C GLU A 10 -14.56 18.66 1.66
N TYR A 11 -14.85 17.94 2.76
CA TYR A 11 -14.23 16.62 2.99
C TYR A 11 -14.61 15.60 1.92
N GLU A 12 -15.89 15.52 1.51
CA GLU A 12 -16.33 14.53 0.50
C GLU A 12 -15.73 14.80 -0.89
N ASN A 13 -15.29 16.02 -1.18
CA ASN A 13 -14.75 16.41 -2.48
C ASN A 13 -13.22 16.58 -2.49
N THR A 14 -12.57 16.63 -1.33
CA THR A 14 -11.14 16.90 -1.29
C THR A 14 -10.33 15.70 -1.78
N LYS A 15 -9.21 15.98 -2.42
CA LYS A 15 -8.10 15.05 -2.68
C LYS A 15 -6.89 15.37 -1.81
N ASP A 16 -7.03 16.31 -0.89
CA ASP A 16 -5.97 16.76 0.01
C ASP A 16 -6.48 16.81 1.46
N VAL A 17 -6.46 15.65 2.12
CA VAL A 17 -6.87 15.48 3.53
C VAL A 17 -5.95 16.27 4.47
N CYS A 18 -4.65 16.37 4.14
CA CYS A 18 -3.72 17.17 4.94
C CYS A 18 -4.09 18.65 4.94
N LYS A 19 -4.39 19.20 3.78
CA LYS A 19 -4.85 20.60 3.64
C LYS A 19 -6.20 20.80 4.32
N PHE A 20 -7.13 19.88 4.18
CA PHE A 20 -8.41 19.90 4.91
C PHE A 20 -8.19 20.01 6.43
N CYS A 21 -7.30 19.18 6.99
CA CYS A 21 -6.98 19.24 8.42
C CYS A 21 -6.34 20.57 8.83
N GLU A 22 -5.52 21.16 7.97
CA GLU A 22 -4.90 22.48 8.23
C GLU A 22 -5.91 23.63 8.16
N ILE A 23 -6.84 23.62 7.20
CA ILE A 23 -7.90 24.63 7.09
C ILE A 23 -8.79 24.63 8.33
N TYR A 24 -9.14 23.46 8.85
CA TYR A 24 -10.05 23.30 9.99
C TYR A 24 -9.33 22.93 11.29
N LYS A 25 -8.07 23.36 11.45
CA LYS A 25 -7.29 23.08 12.66
C LYS A 25 -7.76 23.81 13.90
N GLU A 26 -8.35 24.98 13.73
CA GLU A 26 -8.83 25.79 14.84
C GLU A 26 -9.88 25.05 15.67
N ASN A 27 -9.71 25.10 17.02
CA ASN A 27 -10.54 24.37 17.97
C ASN A 27 -10.62 22.86 17.69
N SER A 28 -9.61 22.30 16.99
CA SER A 28 -9.57 20.90 16.57
C SER A 28 -10.81 20.44 15.77
N THR A 29 -11.39 21.37 14.99
CA THR A 29 -12.66 21.15 14.27
C THR A 29 -12.54 19.98 13.27
N ALA A 30 -11.43 19.91 12.51
CA ALA A 30 -11.18 18.78 11.59
C ALA A 30 -11.12 17.45 12.34
N THR A 31 -10.33 17.37 13.41
CA THR A 31 -10.20 16.13 14.21
C THR A 31 -11.55 15.68 14.75
N ARG A 32 -12.32 16.61 15.35
CA ARG A 32 -13.66 16.30 15.86
C ARG A 32 -14.60 15.80 14.76
N PHE A 33 -14.61 16.47 13.62
CA PHE A 33 -15.41 16.08 12.46
C PHE A 33 -15.04 14.69 11.96
N LEU A 34 -13.74 14.40 11.76
CA LEU A 34 -13.26 13.14 11.25
C LEU A 34 -13.54 11.98 12.23
N LEU A 35 -13.37 12.18 13.54
CA LEU A 35 -13.74 11.16 14.54
C LEU A 35 -15.23 10.84 14.49
N ILE A 36 -16.10 11.85 14.46
CA ILE A 36 -17.55 11.64 14.33
C ILE A 36 -17.88 10.95 13.00
N ARG A 37 -17.24 11.38 11.89
CA ARG A 37 -17.46 10.83 10.57
C ARG A 37 -17.03 9.35 10.47
N SER A 38 -16.09 8.92 11.31
CA SER A 38 -15.58 7.53 11.38
C SER A 38 -16.50 6.59 12.18
N LEU A 39 -17.52 7.09 12.87
CA LEU A 39 -18.46 6.28 13.62
C LEU A 39 -19.48 5.59 12.70
N ASP A 40 -19.85 4.37 13.01
CA ASP A 40 -20.95 3.67 12.36
C ASP A 40 -22.33 4.17 12.85
N LYS A 41 -23.40 3.72 12.23
CA LYS A 41 -24.74 4.21 12.54
C LYS A 41 -25.16 3.93 14.00
N PRO A 42 -24.95 2.74 14.57
CA PRO A 42 -25.22 2.48 15.98
C PRO A 42 -24.47 3.43 16.91
N SER A 43 -23.17 3.60 16.69
CA SER A 43 -22.34 4.49 17.48
C SER A 43 -22.77 5.96 17.40
N LEU A 44 -23.12 6.45 16.20
CA LEU A 44 -23.67 7.81 16.05
C LEU A 44 -24.97 7.98 16.80
N THR A 45 -25.84 6.95 16.78
CA THR A 45 -27.11 6.97 17.53
C THR A 45 -26.85 7.08 19.04
N GLU A 46 -25.93 6.27 19.59
CA GLU A 46 -25.54 6.33 21.00
C GLU A 46 -24.95 7.70 21.40
N ILE A 47 -24.10 8.29 20.54
CA ILE A 47 -23.53 9.63 20.77
C ILE A 47 -24.60 10.73 20.75
N VAL A 48 -25.53 10.70 19.78
CA VAL A 48 -26.61 11.68 19.71
C VAL A 48 -27.53 11.56 20.92
N GLU A 49 -27.91 10.34 21.31
CA GLU A 49 -28.75 10.09 22.47
C GLU A 49 -28.12 10.61 23.79
N GLN A 50 -26.81 10.45 23.93
CA GLN A 50 -26.11 10.82 25.16
C GLN A 50 -25.74 12.31 25.24
N TYR A 51 -25.42 12.97 24.11
CA TYR A 51 -24.82 14.29 24.08
C TYR A 51 -25.60 15.35 23.31
N SER A 52 -26.76 15.03 22.74
CA SER A 52 -27.64 15.95 22.03
C SER A 52 -29.01 16.00 22.68
N ALA A 53 -29.69 17.14 22.54
CA ALA A 53 -31.11 17.24 22.89
C ALA A 53 -32.03 16.81 21.74
N GLU A 54 -31.47 16.46 20.59
CA GLU A 54 -32.21 16.06 19.40
C GLU A 54 -32.56 14.57 19.44
N ASP A 55 -33.59 14.21 18.68
CA ASP A 55 -33.96 12.79 18.50
C ASP A 55 -32.88 12.02 17.72
N THR A 56 -32.89 10.70 17.82
CA THR A 56 -31.95 9.79 17.14
C THR A 56 -32.42 9.37 15.75
N SER A 57 -33.45 10.00 15.19
CA SER A 57 -33.93 9.70 13.85
C SER A 57 -33.05 10.29 12.76
N GLY A 58 -32.94 9.59 11.64
CA GLY A 58 -32.25 10.09 10.45
C GLY A 58 -31.34 9.08 9.77
N ASN A 59 -30.83 9.51 8.62
CA ASN A 59 -29.77 8.79 7.90
C ASN A 59 -28.40 9.14 8.49
N MET A 60 -27.36 8.50 7.95
CA MET A 60 -25.97 8.70 8.42
C MET A 60 -25.54 10.16 8.42
N LYS A 61 -25.89 10.95 7.39
CA LYS A 61 -25.49 12.36 7.30
C LYS A 61 -26.16 13.19 8.40
N ILE A 62 -27.46 12.99 8.62
CA ILE A 62 -28.25 13.68 9.66
C ILE A 62 -27.70 13.35 11.05
N LEU A 63 -27.42 12.07 11.35
CA LEU A 63 -26.84 11.67 12.63
C LEU A 63 -25.42 12.24 12.83
N THR A 64 -24.61 12.29 11.76
CA THR A 64 -23.28 12.93 11.80
C THR A 64 -23.41 14.44 12.12
N GLU A 65 -24.38 15.12 11.51
CA GLU A 65 -24.65 16.54 11.77
C GLU A 65 -25.10 16.79 13.22
N LYS A 66 -26.05 15.99 13.72
CA LYS A 66 -26.52 16.07 15.11
C LYS A 66 -25.36 15.82 16.10
N ALA A 67 -24.54 14.80 15.87
CA ALA A 67 -23.35 14.54 16.67
C ALA A 67 -22.32 15.68 16.60
N PHE A 68 -22.14 16.28 15.42
CA PHE A 68 -21.23 17.42 15.23
C PHE A 68 -21.66 18.66 16.02
N HIS A 69 -22.97 18.92 16.13
CA HIS A 69 -23.53 20.03 16.91
C HIS A 69 -23.76 19.71 18.39
N SER A 70 -23.62 18.44 18.79
CA SER A 70 -23.79 18.02 20.18
C SER A 70 -22.69 18.53 21.10
N SER A 71 -22.84 18.32 22.39
CA SER A 71 -21.85 18.68 23.42
C SER A 71 -20.67 17.71 23.55
N VAL A 72 -20.63 16.61 22.75
CA VAL A 72 -19.56 15.61 22.83
C VAL A 72 -18.20 16.23 22.58
N THR A 73 -17.26 15.97 23.45
CA THR A 73 -15.88 16.44 23.33
C THR A 73 -15.01 15.41 22.56
N ILE A 74 -13.86 15.84 22.07
CA ILE A 74 -12.87 14.93 21.44
C ILE A 74 -12.45 13.83 22.41
N GLN A 75 -12.21 14.18 23.68
CA GLN A 75 -11.81 13.20 24.70
C GLN A 75 -12.89 12.11 24.86
N GLN A 76 -14.17 12.49 24.93
CA GLN A 76 -15.29 11.54 25.03
C GLN A 76 -15.42 10.66 23.78
N LEU A 77 -15.18 11.23 22.59
CA LEU A 77 -15.15 10.44 21.35
C LEU A 77 -14.03 9.42 21.34
N VAL A 78 -12.83 9.81 21.80
CA VAL A 78 -11.68 8.91 21.93
C VAL A 78 -12.00 7.77 22.90
N GLU A 79 -12.49 8.08 24.09
CA GLU A 79 -12.86 7.07 25.11
C GLU A 79 -13.92 6.11 24.58
N TYR A 80 -14.91 6.63 23.86
CA TYR A 80 -15.93 5.83 23.21
C TYR A 80 -15.35 4.87 22.16
N ILE A 81 -14.50 5.37 21.25
CA ILE A 81 -13.85 4.56 20.22
C ILE A 81 -12.92 3.51 20.85
N GLU A 82 -12.18 3.86 21.89
CA GLU A 82 -11.33 2.91 22.62
C GLU A 82 -12.12 1.77 23.27
N LYS A 83 -13.29 2.07 23.81
CA LYS A 83 -14.20 1.03 24.31
C LYS A 83 -14.65 0.10 23.18
N LYS A 84 -15.12 0.65 22.08
CA LYS A 84 -15.53 -0.13 20.89
C LYS A 84 -14.37 -0.90 20.25
N ARG A 85 -13.13 -0.36 20.30
CA ARG A 85 -11.92 -1.07 19.84
C ARG A 85 -11.74 -2.41 20.53
N THR A 86 -12.00 -2.50 21.83
CA THR A 86 -11.87 -3.76 22.58
C THR A 86 -12.84 -4.82 22.06
N GLU A 87 -14.09 -4.43 21.79
CA GLU A 87 -15.11 -5.29 21.20
C GLU A 87 -14.71 -5.72 19.77
N LEU A 88 -14.22 -4.77 18.96
CA LEU A 88 -13.77 -5.02 17.59
C LEU A 88 -12.57 -5.97 17.53
N ILE A 89 -11.61 -5.84 18.43
CA ILE A 89 -10.45 -6.75 18.50
C ILE A 89 -10.91 -8.17 18.78
N ALA A 90 -11.77 -8.37 19.78
CA ALA A 90 -12.29 -9.69 20.14
C ALA A 90 -13.05 -10.34 18.98
N GLN A 91 -13.89 -9.58 18.31
CA GLN A 91 -14.61 -10.04 17.11
C GLN A 91 -13.64 -10.42 15.98
N ARG A 92 -12.64 -9.56 15.67
CA ARG A 92 -11.66 -9.83 14.63
C ARG A 92 -10.77 -11.03 14.94
N GLU A 93 -10.38 -11.23 16.20
CA GLU A 93 -9.62 -12.42 16.62
C GLU A 93 -10.40 -13.71 16.36
N GLU A 94 -11.71 -13.72 16.62
CA GLU A 94 -12.57 -14.86 16.32
C GLU A 94 -12.71 -15.07 14.80
N GLU A 95 -13.03 -14.02 14.04
CA GLU A 95 -13.20 -14.09 12.58
C GLU A 95 -11.92 -14.55 11.85
N LEU A 96 -10.74 -14.13 12.30
CA LEU A 96 -9.47 -14.40 11.65
C LEU A 96 -8.77 -15.66 12.19
N ASN A 97 -9.37 -16.31 13.18
CA ASN A 97 -8.79 -17.53 13.77
C ASN A 97 -8.61 -18.62 12.71
N GLY A 98 -7.41 -19.16 12.62
CA GLY A 98 -7.05 -20.23 11.68
C GLY A 98 -6.76 -19.76 10.24
N LEU A 99 -7.05 -18.51 9.86
CA LEU A 99 -6.82 -18.05 8.49
C LEU A 99 -5.32 -17.96 8.14
N GLN A 100 -4.45 -17.75 9.12
CA GLN A 100 -3.00 -17.78 8.91
C GLN A 100 -2.54 -19.14 8.34
N ASN A 101 -3.14 -20.23 8.76
CA ASN A 101 -2.79 -21.57 8.23
C ASN A 101 -3.10 -21.66 6.74
N ILE A 102 -4.22 -21.06 6.30
CA ILE A 102 -4.58 -21.01 4.87
C ILE A 102 -3.54 -20.21 4.09
N LEU A 103 -3.06 -19.07 4.64
CA LEU A 103 -2.03 -18.27 3.97
C LEU A 103 -0.70 -19.02 3.82
N ASN A 104 -0.34 -19.84 4.79
CA ASN A 104 0.90 -20.65 4.76
C ASN A 104 0.89 -21.70 3.64
N ASP A 105 -0.30 -22.16 3.24
CA ASP A 105 -0.46 -23.16 2.18
C ASP A 105 -0.51 -22.54 0.78
N PHE A 106 -0.51 -21.22 0.68
CA PHE A 106 -0.50 -20.56 -0.64
C PHE A 106 0.83 -20.81 -1.35
N PRO A 107 0.80 -21.36 -2.57
CA PRO A 107 1.99 -21.41 -3.40
C PRO A 107 2.42 -19.98 -3.75
N ILE A 108 3.70 -19.78 -4.05
CA ILE A 108 4.21 -18.51 -4.56
C ILE A 108 3.37 -18.11 -5.78
N VAL A 109 2.64 -17.02 -5.66
CA VAL A 109 1.68 -16.57 -6.66
C VAL A 109 2.19 -15.28 -7.28
N ASN A 110 2.00 -15.16 -8.58
CA ASN A 110 2.40 -13.97 -9.31
C ASN A 110 1.48 -12.79 -8.99
N CYS A 111 1.95 -11.84 -8.19
CA CYS A 111 1.21 -10.70 -7.65
C CYS A 111 0.78 -9.64 -8.69
N GLY A 112 0.95 -9.87 -9.95
CA GLY A 112 0.68 -8.87 -10.99
C GLY A 112 -0.78 -8.62 -11.34
N VAL A 113 -1.74 -9.31 -10.69
CA VAL A 113 -3.16 -9.19 -11.09
C VAL A 113 -3.87 -8.20 -10.16
N ARG A 114 -4.35 -7.08 -10.71
CA ARG A 114 -5.19 -6.11 -10.00
C ARG A 114 -6.65 -6.54 -9.94
N ASN A 115 -7.35 -6.11 -8.90
CA ASN A 115 -8.74 -6.48 -8.60
C ASN A 115 -9.79 -6.09 -9.65
N ASP A 116 -9.47 -5.23 -10.61
CA ASP A 116 -10.40 -4.71 -11.63
C ASP A 116 -10.36 -5.47 -12.98
N LYS A 117 -9.75 -6.66 -13.03
CA LYS A 117 -9.42 -7.30 -14.31
C LYS A 117 -10.10 -8.63 -14.65
N VAL A 118 -11.14 -9.02 -13.94
CA VAL A 118 -11.95 -10.18 -14.38
C VAL A 118 -12.54 -9.90 -15.77
N ASP A 119 -13.02 -8.69 -15.96
CA ASP A 119 -13.51 -8.21 -17.27
C ASP A 119 -12.44 -8.28 -18.37
N ASP A 120 -11.19 -7.94 -18.06
CA ASP A 120 -10.08 -8.02 -19.02
C ASP A 120 -9.70 -9.47 -19.38
N ILE A 121 -10.04 -10.43 -18.53
CA ILE A 121 -9.89 -11.86 -18.81
C ILE A 121 -11.05 -12.37 -19.70
N ILE A 122 -12.27 -11.95 -19.39
CA ILE A 122 -13.49 -12.45 -20.02
C ILE A 122 -13.76 -11.76 -21.37
N LYS A 123 -13.60 -10.43 -21.46
CA LYS A 123 -13.88 -9.65 -22.68
C LYS A 123 -13.15 -10.14 -23.94
N PRO A 124 -11.84 -10.45 -23.90
CA PRO A 124 -11.16 -10.99 -25.08
C PRO A 124 -11.71 -12.33 -25.52
N PHE A 125 -12.05 -13.23 -24.59
CA PHE A 125 -12.65 -14.52 -24.86
C PHE A 125 -14.02 -14.37 -25.56
N VAL A 126 -14.93 -13.59 -24.96
CA VAL A 126 -16.30 -13.37 -25.50
C VAL A 126 -16.25 -12.70 -26.87
N ARG A 127 -15.25 -11.86 -27.12
CA ARG A 127 -15.07 -11.16 -28.41
C ARG A 127 -14.25 -11.94 -29.43
N ASN A 128 -13.75 -13.12 -29.08
CA ASN A 128 -12.88 -13.90 -29.95
C ASN A 128 -13.68 -14.56 -31.12
N LYS A 129 -13.58 -13.95 -32.27
CA LYS A 129 -14.25 -14.44 -33.50
C LYS A 129 -13.53 -15.60 -34.20
N SER A 130 -12.37 -16.04 -33.70
CA SER A 130 -11.65 -17.20 -34.20
C SER A 130 -12.17 -18.54 -33.66
N LEU A 131 -12.95 -18.53 -32.59
CA LEU A 131 -13.58 -19.71 -32.02
C LEU A 131 -14.78 -20.12 -32.90
N LYS A 132 -14.58 -21.12 -33.76
CA LYS A 132 -15.56 -21.53 -34.79
C LYS A 132 -16.32 -22.81 -34.47
N SER A 133 -15.98 -23.51 -33.38
CA SER A 133 -16.69 -24.72 -32.92
C SER A 133 -16.88 -24.66 -31.41
N PHE A 134 -17.85 -25.44 -30.92
CA PHE A 134 -18.10 -25.57 -29.49
C PHE A 134 -16.88 -26.18 -28.77
N ASP A 135 -16.22 -27.17 -29.39
CA ASP A 135 -15.05 -27.82 -28.81
C ASP A 135 -13.89 -26.84 -28.64
N THR A 136 -13.59 -26.03 -29.66
CA THR A 136 -12.55 -24.98 -29.56
C THR A 136 -12.89 -23.91 -28.55
N LEU A 137 -14.18 -23.59 -28.38
CA LEU A 137 -14.65 -22.65 -27.36
C LEU A 137 -14.41 -23.22 -25.95
N ILE A 138 -14.76 -24.49 -25.70
CA ILE A 138 -14.57 -25.15 -24.42
C ILE A 138 -13.07 -25.31 -24.12
N ASP A 139 -12.28 -25.70 -25.09
CA ASP A 139 -10.83 -25.83 -24.92
C ASP A 139 -10.17 -24.50 -24.54
N GLU A 140 -10.52 -23.39 -25.18
CA GLU A 140 -10.05 -22.05 -24.80
C GLU A 140 -10.55 -21.65 -23.41
N LEU A 141 -11.81 -21.96 -23.06
CA LEU A 141 -12.36 -21.66 -21.74
C LEU A 141 -11.59 -22.40 -20.65
N ASP A 142 -11.42 -23.71 -20.79
CA ASP A 142 -10.85 -24.56 -19.74
C ASP A 142 -9.33 -24.35 -19.59
N ASN A 143 -8.61 -24.17 -20.69
CA ASN A 143 -7.15 -24.10 -20.69
C ASN A 143 -6.59 -22.67 -20.60
N SER A 144 -7.37 -21.65 -20.96
CA SER A 144 -6.90 -20.26 -20.97
C SER A 144 -7.64 -19.37 -19.98
N VAL A 145 -8.97 -19.39 -19.97
CA VAL A 145 -9.79 -18.43 -19.21
C VAL A 145 -9.94 -18.83 -17.75
N LEU A 146 -10.41 -20.05 -17.48
CA LEU A 146 -10.69 -20.53 -16.12
C LEU A 146 -9.44 -20.57 -15.23
N PRO A 147 -8.26 -21.01 -15.70
CA PRO A 147 -7.04 -20.96 -14.89
C PRO A 147 -6.67 -19.54 -14.45
N ARG A 148 -6.87 -18.54 -15.32
CA ARG A 148 -6.61 -17.13 -15.01
C ARG A 148 -7.62 -16.57 -14.00
N ILE A 149 -8.91 -16.91 -14.13
CA ILE A 149 -9.95 -16.53 -13.17
C ILE A 149 -9.67 -17.19 -11.81
N ARG A 150 -9.34 -18.48 -11.78
CA ARG A 150 -8.98 -19.21 -10.57
C ARG A 150 -7.80 -18.54 -9.85
N GLN A 151 -6.75 -18.20 -10.59
CA GLN A 151 -5.59 -17.53 -10.06
C GLN A 151 -5.94 -16.15 -9.48
N TYR A 152 -6.77 -15.37 -10.20
CA TYR A 152 -7.28 -14.09 -9.72
C TYR A 152 -8.04 -14.22 -8.39
N CYS A 153 -8.94 -15.21 -8.26
CA CYS A 153 -9.70 -15.44 -7.04
C CYS A 153 -8.79 -15.79 -5.86
N LEU A 154 -7.86 -16.74 -6.07
CA LEU A 154 -6.90 -17.14 -5.04
C LEU A 154 -6.06 -15.95 -4.58
N TRP A 155 -5.61 -15.15 -5.52
CA TRP A 155 -4.79 -13.98 -5.24
C TRP A 155 -5.55 -12.88 -4.50
N SER A 156 -6.78 -12.61 -4.90
CA SER A 156 -7.65 -11.65 -4.21
C SER A 156 -7.93 -12.09 -2.77
N TYR A 157 -8.17 -13.38 -2.56
CA TYR A 157 -8.33 -13.95 -1.22
C TYR A 157 -7.08 -13.78 -0.36
N TYR A 158 -5.91 -14.14 -0.89
CA TYR A 158 -4.63 -13.97 -0.20
C TYR A 158 -4.39 -12.51 0.21
N ASN A 159 -4.58 -11.58 -0.72
CA ASN A 159 -4.39 -10.15 -0.44
C ASN A 159 -5.35 -9.63 0.63
N GLN A 160 -6.63 -9.99 0.54
CA GLN A 160 -7.63 -9.54 1.52
C GLN A 160 -7.33 -10.13 2.90
N THR A 161 -7.18 -11.44 2.99
CA THR A 161 -6.96 -12.13 4.26
C THR A 161 -5.66 -11.68 4.94
N SER A 162 -4.58 -11.51 4.17
CA SER A 162 -3.32 -11.00 4.74
C SER A 162 -3.45 -9.57 5.24
N ASN A 163 -4.19 -8.70 4.54
CA ASN A 163 -4.46 -7.34 5.02
C ASN A 163 -5.26 -7.36 6.32
N ASP A 164 -6.34 -8.14 6.37
CA ASP A 164 -7.21 -8.22 7.56
C ASP A 164 -6.42 -8.68 8.81
N ILE A 165 -5.56 -9.70 8.66
CA ILE A 165 -4.71 -10.17 9.75
C ILE A 165 -3.69 -9.08 10.16
N ILE A 166 -3.06 -8.40 9.20
CA ILE A 166 -2.07 -7.38 9.51
C ILE A 166 -2.75 -6.15 10.15
N GLU A 167 -3.92 -5.73 9.68
CA GLU A 167 -4.69 -4.65 10.29
C GLU A 167 -5.01 -4.92 11.77
N LEU A 168 -5.19 -6.18 12.17
CA LEU A 168 -5.40 -6.54 13.57
C LEU A 168 -4.19 -6.19 14.46
N PHE A 169 -2.96 -6.24 13.94
CA PHE A 169 -1.78 -5.80 14.70
C PHE A 169 -1.81 -4.29 14.97
N PHE A 170 -2.30 -3.49 14.02
CA PHE A 170 -2.54 -2.06 14.24
C PHE A 170 -3.59 -1.82 15.30
N LEU A 171 -4.74 -2.49 15.20
CA LEU A 171 -5.84 -2.32 16.14
C LEU A 171 -5.44 -2.66 17.59
N LYS A 172 -4.55 -3.62 17.78
CA LYS A 172 -4.03 -4.01 19.10
C LYS A 172 -3.09 -2.98 19.70
N HIS A 173 -2.53 -2.07 18.93
CA HIS A 173 -1.59 -1.08 19.47
C HIS A 173 -2.33 0.09 20.14
N PRO A 174 -1.94 0.51 21.38
CA PRO A 174 -2.67 1.52 22.15
C PRO A 174 -2.67 2.92 21.53
N THR A 175 -1.72 3.24 20.66
CA THR A 175 -1.66 4.53 19.94
C THR A 175 -2.64 4.62 18.78
N VAL A 176 -3.21 3.50 18.34
CA VAL A 176 -4.13 3.44 17.19
C VAL A 176 -5.57 3.52 17.64
N LEU A 177 -6.34 4.42 17.04
CA LEU A 177 -7.78 4.47 17.15
C LEU A 177 -8.39 4.02 15.81
N PRO A 178 -9.25 2.99 15.79
CA PRO A 178 -9.89 2.52 14.57
C PRO A 178 -10.92 3.50 14.04
N THR A 179 -11.19 3.42 12.74
CA THR A 179 -12.45 3.87 12.19
C THR A 179 -13.48 2.75 12.38
N LEU A 180 -14.66 3.06 12.92
CA LEU A 180 -15.74 2.07 13.11
C LEU A 180 -16.53 1.82 11.82
N ARG A 181 -16.30 2.64 10.81
CA ARG A 181 -16.72 2.43 9.42
C ARG A 181 -15.68 3.01 8.46
N LYS A 182 -15.66 2.53 7.24
CA LYS A 182 -14.80 3.11 6.19
C LYS A 182 -15.21 4.55 5.91
N ILE A 183 -14.23 5.44 5.92
CA ILE A 183 -14.33 6.82 5.49
C ILE A 183 -13.28 7.11 4.42
N HIS A 184 -13.48 8.17 3.65
CA HIS A 184 -12.61 8.47 2.51
C HIS A 184 -11.17 8.73 2.95
N ASP A 185 -10.24 7.96 2.38
CA ASP A 185 -8.78 8.10 2.51
C ASP A 185 -8.22 8.07 3.96
N ILE A 186 -8.98 7.52 4.91
CA ILE A 186 -8.55 7.33 6.30
C ILE A 186 -8.91 5.91 6.76
N ASP A 187 -7.90 5.12 7.12
CA ASP A 187 -8.10 3.78 7.65
C ASP A 187 -8.14 3.76 9.18
N PHE A 188 -7.37 4.63 9.84
CA PHE A 188 -7.31 4.77 11.30
C PHE A 188 -6.73 6.13 11.70
N PHE A 189 -6.76 6.40 13.01
CA PHE A 189 -6.09 7.55 13.59
C PHE A 189 -4.93 7.10 14.47
N ILE A 190 -3.88 7.90 14.55
CA ILE A 190 -2.76 7.69 15.45
C ILE A 190 -2.77 8.78 16.52
N LYS A 191 -2.69 8.36 17.79
CA LYS A 191 -2.49 9.24 18.93
C LYS A 191 -1.00 9.43 19.16
N VAL A 192 -0.51 10.64 18.96
CA VAL A 192 0.89 11.00 19.19
C VAL A 192 0.93 12.29 19.99
N ASP A 193 1.56 12.25 21.14
CA ASP A 193 1.53 13.35 22.12
C ASP A 193 0.06 13.75 22.44
N GLU A 194 -0.32 15.00 22.20
CA GLU A 194 -1.69 15.48 22.40
C GLU A 194 -2.50 15.55 21.08
N GLN A 195 -1.95 15.01 20.00
CA GLN A 195 -2.58 15.05 18.67
C GLN A 195 -3.21 13.72 18.27
N ILE A 196 -4.29 13.81 17.53
CA ILE A 196 -4.96 12.68 16.87
C ILE A 196 -4.92 12.95 15.38
N LEU A 197 -4.11 12.16 14.69
CA LEU A 197 -3.82 12.37 13.28
C LEU A 197 -4.45 11.26 12.44
N PRO A 198 -5.17 11.60 11.34
CA PRO A 198 -5.71 10.61 10.41
C PRO A 198 -4.60 10.02 9.55
N PHE A 199 -4.67 8.72 9.30
CA PHE A 199 -3.71 7.97 8.47
C PHE A 199 -4.41 7.00 7.52
N ASP A 200 -3.82 6.86 6.32
CA ASP A 200 -4.11 5.81 5.33
C ASP A 200 -2.99 4.76 5.37
N LEU A 201 -3.34 3.48 5.33
CA LEU A 201 -2.41 2.38 5.40
C LEU A 201 -2.10 1.84 4.00
N LYS A 202 -0.83 1.80 3.65
CA LYS A 202 -0.37 1.29 2.35
C LYS A 202 0.58 0.11 2.51
N PHE A 203 0.13 -1.06 2.04
CA PHE A 203 1.02 -2.21 1.81
C PHE A 203 1.53 -2.17 0.38
N THR A 204 2.84 -2.06 0.22
CA THR A 204 3.43 -1.93 -1.10
C THR A 204 4.77 -2.65 -1.20
N HIS A 205 5.19 -2.93 -2.41
CA HIS A 205 6.54 -3.41 -2.70
C HIS A 205 7.40 -2.24 -3.17
N ILE A 206 8.71 -2.42 -3.10
CA ILE A 206 9.63 -1.48 -3.72
C ILE A 206 9.64 -1.74 -5.22
N SER A 207 9.37 -0.72 -6.02
CA SER A 207 9.31 -0.86 -7.49
C SER A 207 10.68 -1.06 -8.10
N ASP A 208 10.74 -1.75 -9.24
CA ASP A 208 11.98 -1.89 -10.02
C ASP A 208 12.59 -0.54 -10.37
N SER A 209 11.76 0.46 -10.69
CA SER A 209 12.22 1.82 -11.02
C SER A 209 12.92 2.50 -9.84
N TYR A 210 12.49 2.23 -8.60
CA TYR A 210 13.19 2.72 -7.42
C TYR A 210 14.59 2.14 -7.31
N PHE A 211 14.73 0.82 -7.45
CA PHE A 211 16.04 0.16 -7.42
C PHE A 211 16.96 0.65 -8.55
N ASP A 212 16.41 0.88 -9.74
CA ASP A 212 17.17 1.41 -10.88
C ASP A 212 17.75 2.80 -10.57
N LEU A 213 16.98 3.69 -9.93
CA LEU A 213 17.44 5.02 -9.54
C LEU A 213 18.35 5.00 -8.31
N ALA A 214 18.06 4.15 -7.32
CA ALA A 214 18.92 3.95 -6.15
C ALA A 214 20.32 3.45 -6.56
N SER A 215 20.38 2.55 -7.56
CA SER A 215 21.66 2.07 -8.12
C SER A 215 22.50 3.16 -8.79
N GLN A 216 21.88 4.26 -9.19
CA GLN A 216 22.54 5.43 -9.78
C GLN A 216 22.86 6.52 -8.73
N GLY A 217 22.50 6.30 -7.46
CA GLY A 217 22.72 7.27 -6.38
C GLY A 217 21.74 8.44 -6.37
N ILE A 218 20.70 8.41 -7.22
CA ILE A 218 19.79 9.54 -7.43
C ILE A 218 18.83 9.76 -6.25
N ILE A 219 18.48 8.72 -5.53
CA ILE A 219 17.43 8.79 -4.49
C ILE A 219 17.96 9.22 -3.11
N ARG A 220 19.26 9.20 -2.87
CA ARG A 220 19.85 9.40 -1.54
C ARG A 220 19.74 10.81 -0.95
N ASN A 221 19.40 11.84 -1.73
CA ASN A 221 19.43 13.25 -1.32
C ASN A 221 18.15 14.01 -1.63
N MET A 222 16.99 13.35 -1.55
CA MET A 222 15.76 13.97 -2.02
C MET A 222 14.95 14.64 -0.92
N ASP A 223 15.28 15.87 -0.70
CA ASP A 223 14.40 16.88 -0.13
C ASP A 223 13.92 17.80 -1.26
N ILE A 224 13.20 17.21 -2.25
CA ILE A 224 12.85 17.96 -3.47
C ILE A 224 11.38 18.35 -3.46
N SER A 225 11.17 19.62 -3.15
CA SER A 225 9.94 20.35 -3.38
C SER A 225 9.84 20.95 -4.81
N HIS A 226 10.73 20.60 -5.75
CA HIS A 226 10.84 21.25 -7.05
C HIS A 226 10.65 20.32 -8.24
N HIS A 227 10.20 20.95 -9.34
CA HIS A 227 9.86 20.39 -10.63
C HIS A 227 11.05 19.79 -11.40
N ASP A 228 12.29 20.08 -10.99
CA ASP A 228 13.49 19.62 -11.68
C ASP A 228 13.75 18.15 -11.36
N ASP A 229 12.89 17.36 -11.94
CA ASP A 229 12.98 15.94 -11.94
C ASP A 229 14.25 15.51 -12.68
N PHE A 230 15.06 14.77 -11.98
CA PHE A 230 16.00 13.78 -12.49
C PHE A 230 16.35 13.88 -13.98
N TYR A 231 17.11 14.86 -14.36
CA TYR A 231 17.89 14.75 -15.58
C TYR A 231 19.04 13.79 -15.28
N ILE A 232 18.87 12.54 -15.72
CA ILE A 232 19.95 11.59 -15.79
C ILE A 232 20.86 12.07 -16.92
N GLU A 233 21.89 12.85 -16.58
CA GLU A 233 22.89 13.33 -17.55
C GLU A 233 23.70 12.19 -18.20
N ASN A 234 23.53 10.95 -17.76
CA ASN A 234 24.26 9.80 -18.27
C ASN A 234 23.30 8.66 -18.65
N ASP A 235 22.90 8.65 -19.91
CA ASP A 235 22.23 7.58 -20.63
C ASP A 235 23.00 6.22 -20.63
N ASN A 236 24.16 6.14 -19.97
CA ASN A 236 25.09 5.01 -20.04
C ASN A 236 24.99 4.03 -18.86
N ASN A 237 24.16 4.30 -17.86
CA ASN A 237 23.99 3.35 -16.75
C ASN A 237 22.86 2.35 -17.07
N GLU A 238 23.25 1.17 -17.56
CA GLU A 238 22.33 0.05 -17.73
C GLU A 238 21.65 -0.29 -16.38
N ASN A 239 20.33 -0.34 -16.38
CA ASN A 239 19.56 -0.81 -15.22
C ASN A 239 19.80 -2.32 -14.94
N GLU A 240 19.35 -2.80 -13.78
CA GLU A 240 19.58 -4.21 -13.38
C GLU A 240 19.14 -5.19 -14.46
N MET A 241 17.95 -4.98 -15.04
CA MET A 241 17.39 -5.86 -16.07
C MET A 241 18.24 -5.87 -17.35
N GLN A 242 18.77 -4.72 -17.75
CA GLN A 242 19.62 -4.61 -18.93
C GLN A 242 20.96 -5.31 -18.70
N LYS A 243 21.59 -5.12 -17.53
CA LYS A 243 22.83 -5.81 -17.14
C LYS A 243 22.66 -7.33 -17.18
N ILE A 244 21.58 -7.85 -16.58
CA ILE A 244 21.30 -9.28 -16.57
C ILE A 244 21.03 -9.83 -17.98
N LYS A 245 20.25 -9.12 -18.80
CA LYS A 245 19.98 -9.50 -20.19
C LYS A 245 21.23 -9.50 -21.05
N SER A 246 22.10 -8.50 -20.89
CA SER A 246 23.36 -8.39 -21.63
C SER A 246 24.29 -9.54 -21.27
N PHE A 247 24.43 -9.83 -19.98
CA PHE A 247 25.22 -10.98 -19.53
C PHE A 247 24.65 -12.29 -20.06
N TYR A 248 23.34 -12.54 -19.91
CA TYR A 248 22.68 -13.74 -20.38
C TYR A 248 22.86 -13.97 -21.90
N LYS A 249 22.73 -12.92 -22.72
CA LYS A 249 22.97 -13.00 -24.16
C LYS A 249 24.38 -13.46 -24.49
N ASN A 250 25.37 -12.88 -23.80
CA ASN A 250 26.78 -13.22 -24.03
C ASN A 250 27.08 -14.65 -23.53
N PHE A 251 26.56 -15.02 -22.34
CA PHE A 251 26.68 -16.36 -21.77
C PHE A 251 26.08 -17.42 -22.69
N LYS A 252 24.87 -17.20 -23.20
CA LYS A 252 24.19 -18.11 -24.17
C LYS A 252 25.00 -18.29 -25.47
N LYS A 253 25.63 -17.22 -25.97
CA LYS A 253 26.48 -17.30 -27.16
C LYS A 253 27.73 -18.16 -26.93
N LYS A 254 28.36 -18.03 -25.76
CA LYS A 254 29.57 -18.80 -25.37
C LYS A 254 29.23 -20.28 -25.12
N ASN A 255 28.07 -20.56 -24.52
CA ASN A 255 27.65 -21.87 -24.03
C ASN A 255 26.50 -22.46 -24.86
N ARG A 256 26.71 -22.64 -26.16
CA ARG A 256 25.68 -23.15 -27.10
C ARG A 256 25.24 -24.59 -26.80
N ASN A 257 26.04 -25.35 -26.10
CA ASN A 257 25.74 -26.70 -25.61
C ASN A 257 24.68 -26.70 -24.49
N LEU A 258 24.53 -25.59 -23.74
CA LEU A 258 23.47 -25.42 -22.79
C LEU A 258 22.21 -24.95 -23.55
N ASN A 259 21.19 -25.77 -23.59
CA ASN A 259 19.96 -25.48 -24.31
C ASN A 259 19.11 -24.36 -23.61
N LEU A 260 19.70 -23.18 -23.50
CA LEU A 260 19.11 -22.05 -22.80
C LEU A 260 17.96 -21.40 -23.60
N PRO A 261 16.84 -21.07 -22.97
CA PRO A 261 15.68 -20.47 -23.66
C PRO A 261 16.02 -19.08 -24.23
N ASN A 262 15.14 -18.57 -25.09
CA ASN A 262 15.23 -17.21 -25.61
C ASN A 262 14.72 -16.21 -24.54
N LEU A 263 15.18 -14.97 -24.61
CA LEU A 263 14.85 -13.91 -23.66
C LEU A 263 13.38 -13.50 -23.60
N LYS A 264 12.60 -13.85 -24.65
CA LYS A 264 11.20 -13.40 -24.75
C LYS A 264 10.37 -13.99 -23.62
N GLY A 265 9.77 -13.12 -22.81
CA GLY A 265 8.89 -13.49 -21.70
C GLY A 265 9.59 -13.80 -20.36
N LEU A 266 10.93 -13.84 -20.32
CA LEU A 266 11.68 -14.09 -19.10
C LEU A 266 11.81 -12.81 -18.25
N LYS A 267 11.54 -12.94 -16.95
CA LYS A 267 11.73 -11.90 -15.94
C LYS A 267 13.16 -11.92 -15.38
N LYS A 268 13.54 -10.91 -14.60
CA LYS A 268 14.86 -10.83 -13.97
C LYS A 268 15.21 -12.10 -13.18
N ASN A 269 14.29 -12.56 -12.33
CA ASN A 269 14.51 -13.75 -11.50
C ASN A 269 14.68 -15.01 -12.34
N ASP A 270 13.87 -15.21 -13.39
CA ASP A 270 13.97 -16.37 -14.29
C ASP A 270 15.37 -16.45 -14.95
N LEU A 271 15.88 -15.29 -15.40
CA LEU A 271 17.22 -15.23 -16.00
C LEU A 271 18.33 -15.55 -14.99
N CYS A 272 18.18 -15.05 -13.75
CA CYS A 272 19.11 -15.35 -12.68
C CYS A 272 19.11 -16.84 -12.31
N ASP A 273 17.94 -17.45 -12.22
CA ASP A 273 17.80 -18.88 -11.89
C ASP A 273 18.37 -19.78 -13.00
N LEU A 274 18.15 -19.43 -14.27
CA LEU A 274 18.74 -20.12 -15.42
C LEU A 274 20.28 -20.04 -15.41
N LEU A 275 20.83 -18.86 -15.12
CA LEU A 275 22.28 -18.67 -15.03
C LEU A 275 22.87 -19.41 -13.83
N ALA A 276 22.24 -19.36 -12.67
CA ALA A 276 22.66 -20.09 -11.47
C ALA A 276 22.63 -21.62 -11.68
N SER A 277 21.56 -22.11 -12.34
CA SER A 277 21.40 -23.54 -12.63
C SER A 277 22.40 -24.08 -13.68
N SER A 278 23.09 -23.19 -14.38
CA SER A 278 24.14 -23.60 -15.35
C SER A 278 25.36 -24.25 -14.69
N GLY A 279 25.57 -23.99 -13.40
CA GLY A 279 26.77 -24.44 -12.66
C GLY A 279 28.06 -23.72 -13.06
N ASP A 280 27.99 -22.75 -13.97
CA ASP A 280 29.16 -21.98 -14.43
C ASP A 280 29.64 -20.97 -13.37
N PRO A 281 30.93 -21.00 -12.96
CA PRO A 281 31.45 -20.11 -11.92
C PRO A 281 31.34 -18.62 -12.25
N GLU A 282 31.52 -18.23 -13.54
CA GLU A 282 31.40 -16.82 -13.98
C GLU A 282 29.95 -16.35 -13.88
N ALA A 283 29.00 -17.21 -14.28
CA ALA A 283 27.58 -16.91 -14.18
C ALA A 283 27.12 -16.79 -12.72
N ILE A 284 27.54 -17.72 -11.85
CA ILE A 284 27.23 -17.70 -10.42
C ILE A 284 27.79 -16.44 -9.75
N ALA A 285 29.05 -16.10 -10.03
CA ALA A 285 29.69 -14.89 -9.48
C ALA A 285 28.97 -13.61 -9.93
N PHE A 286 28.57 -13.54 -11.20
CA PHE A 286 27.80 -12.43 -11.72
C PHE A 286 26.44 -12.28 -11.00
N ILE A 287 25.70 -13.39 -10.84
CA ILE A 287 24.39 -13.38 -10.16
C ILE A 287 24.52 -12.95 -8.71
N ASN A 288 25.51 -13.49 -7.98
CA ASN A 288 25.74 -13.11 -6.58
C ASN A 288 26.02 -11.61 -6.46
N LYS A 289 26.88 -11.06 -7.35
CA LYS A 289 27.13 -9.63 -7.39
C LYS A 289 25.87 -8.81 -7.65
N MET A 290 25.00 -9.25 -8.57
CA MET A 290 23.74 -8.55 -8.86
C MET A 290 22.79 -8.60 -7.67
N LYS A 291 22.68 -9.73 -6.97
CA LYS A 291 21.86 -9.89 -5.76
C LYS A 291 22.40 -9.05 -4.59
N ASP A 292 23.71 -9.01 -4.39
CA ASP A 292 24.33 -8.20 -3.34
C ASP A 292 24.13 -6.71 -3.59
N ASN A 293 24.26 -6.26 -4.84
CA ASN A 293 23.95 -4.88 -5.22
C ASN A 293 22.48 -4.55 -4.95
N HIS A 294 21.56 -5.41 -5.37
CA HIS A 294 20.12 -5.22 -5.10
C HIS A 294 19.84 -5.11 -3.60
N SER A 295 20.42 -6.00 -2.80
CA SER A 295 20.30 -5.97 -1.34
C SER A 295 20.77 -4.67 -0.73
N SER A 296 21.83 -4.06 -1.27
CA SER A 296 22.39 -2.78 -0.79
C SER A 296 21.49 -1.57 -1.03
N TYR A 297 20.48 -1.70 -1.92
CA TYR A 297 19.50 -0.65 -2.21
C TYR A 297 18.17 -0.83 -1.48
N VAL A 298 18.02 -1.90 -0.71
CA VAL A 298 16.88 -2.06 0.20
C VAL A 298 17.06 -1.08 1.36
N PRO A 299 16.16 -0.11 1.56
CA PRO A 299 16.29 0.88 2.61
C PRO A 299 16.47 0.25 3.99
N SER A 300 17.44 0.76 4.75
CA SER A 300 17.80 0.24 6.08
C SER A 300 17.91 1.34 7.15
N THR A 301 18.03 2.60 6.71
CA THR A 301 18.10 3.77 7.58
C THR A 301 16.82 4.60 7.48
N SER A 302 16.58 5.48 8.46
CA SER A 302 15.43 6.40 8.46
C SER A 302 15.45 7.32 7.23
N GLU A 303 16.62 7.80 6.81
CA GLU A 303 16.78 8.67 5.63
C GLU A 303 16.43 7.91 4.34
N GLU A 304 16.86 6.66 4.22
CA GLU A 304 16.54 5.83 3.06
C GLU A 304 15.04 5.49 3.01
N LEU A 305 14.41 5.25 4.18
CA LEU A 305 12.97 5.05 4.28
C LEU A 305 12.21 6.32 3.90
N HIS A 306 12.66 7.49 4.34
CA HIS A 306 12.07 8.77 3.94
C HIS A 306 12.12 8.98 2.42
N SER A 307 13.25 8.64 1.77
CA SER A 307 13.37 8.68 0.31
C SER A 307 12.37 7.75 -0.39
N LEU A 308 12.14 6.56 0.18
CA LEU A 308 11.17 5.60 -0.35
C LEU A 308 9.72 6.06 -0.14
N GLU A 309 9.42 6.68 0.98
CA GLU A 309 8.12 7.32 1.26
C GLU A 309 7.84 8.42 0.23
N TRP A 310 8.81 9.33 0.04
CA TRP A 310 8.74 10.38 -0.97
C TRP A 310 8.47 9.80 -2.37
N TRP A 311 9.21 8.76 -2.78
CA TRP A 311 9.00 8.07 -4.04
C TRP A 311 7.54 7.61 -4.21
N ASN A 312 6.96 7.03 -3.18
CA ASN A 312 5.60 6.51 -3.23
C ASN A 312 4.53 7.62 -3.28
N TYR A 313 4.80 8.78 -2.69
CA TYR A 313 3.93 9.95 -2.83
C TYR A 313 4.05 10.58 -4.23
N LYS A 314 5.26 10.84 -4.70
CA LYS A 314 5.52 11.47 -6.00
C LYS A 314 4.96 10.65 -7.16
N TYR A 315 5.12 9.33 -7.11
CA TYR A 315 4.76 8.42 -8.20
C TYR A 315 3.47 7.65 -7.98
N GLN A 316 2.60 8.09 -7.09
CA GLN A 316 1.27 7.51 -6.95
C GLN A 316 0.46 7.68 -8.25
N GLY A 317 -0.37 6.67 -8.57
CA GLY A 317 -1.17 6.70 -9.81
C GLY A 317 -2.29 7.75 -9.75
N GLU A 318 -2.62 8.36 -10.88
CA GLU A 318 -3.64 9.40 -11.02
C GLU A 318 -5.00 9.02 -10.41
N ARG A 319 -5.44 7.79 -10.62
CA ARG A 319 -6.72 7.29 -10.08
C ARG A 319 -6.76 7.17 -8.55
N LEU A 320 -5.60 7.06 -7.93
CA LEU A 320 -5.46 6.81 -6.50
C LEU A 320 -4.81 8.01 -5.80
N PHE A 321 -4.68 9.12 -6.52
CA PHE A 321 -4.09 10.30 -5.93
C PHE A 321 -4.95 10.82 -4.78
N CYS A 322 -4.30 10.91 -3.63
CA CYS A 322 -4.77 11.65 -2.47
C CYS A 322 -3.56 12.12 -1.66
N ASN A 323 -3.55 13.38 -1.25
CA ASN A 323 -2.59 13.87 -0.27
C ASN A 323 -3.14 13.67 1.14
N ASN A 324 -2.67 12.64 1.83
CA ASN A 324 -3.01 12.32 3.20
C ASN A 324 -1.78 11.79 3.94
N ASN A 325 -1.82 11.79 5.28
CA ASN A 325 -0.77 11.12 6.04
C ASN A 325 -0.84 9.61 5.77
N ARG A 326 0.32 8.99 5.59
CA ARG A 326 0.40 7.56 5.25
C ARG A 326 1.32 6.80 6.17
N LEU A 327 0.87 5.61 6.49
CA LEU A 327 1.69 4.58 7.09
C LEU A 327 1.99 3.54 6.01
N PHE A 328 3.27 3.39 5.67
CA PHE A 328 3.71 2.43 4.68
C PHE A 328 4.28 1.18 5.34
N ILE A 329 3.87 0.03 4.84
CA ILE A 329 4.54 -1.25 5.07
C ILE A 329 5.15 -1.67 3.75
N PHE A 330 6.47 -1.51 3.65
CA PHE A 330 7.24 -1.89 2.49
C PHE A 330 7.66 -3.35 2.58
N LEU A 331 7.49 -4.08 1.48
CA LEU A 331 7.84 -5.49 1.36
C LEU A 331 8.87 -5.67 0.25
N ALA A 332 9.98 -6.32 0.54
CA ALA A 332 11.05 -6.52 -0.42
C ALA A 332 11.75 -7.87 -0.24
N PHE A 333 12.22 -8.44 -1.34
CA PHE A 333 13.23 -9.50 -1.31
C PHE A 333 14.62 -8.88 -1.50
N LYS A 334 15.57 -9.24 -0.63
CA LYS A 334 16.95 -8.76 -0.70
C LYS A 334 17.74 -9.40 -1.85
N HIS A 335 17.58 -10.70 -2.00
CA HIS A 335 18.37 -11.50 -2.92
C HIS A 335 17.57 -12.17 -4.04
N LYS A 336 16.34 -11.66 -4.28
CA LYS A 336 15.46 -12.15 -5.35
C LYS A 336 14.82 -10.96 -6.07
N PHE A 337 14.69 -11.05 -7.38
CA PHE A 337 14.02 -10.03 -8.20
C PHE A 337 12.53 -10.36 -8.37
N VAL A 338 11.84 -10.57 -7.26
CA VAL A 338 10.44 -10.97 -7.18
C VAL A 338 9.64 -9.87 -6.45
N ASP A 339 8.35 -9.77 -6.77
CA ASP A 339 7.47 -8.79 -6.15
C ASP A 339 7.35 -9.04 -4.64
N GLY A 340 7.76 -8.06 -3.83
CA GLY A 340 7.76 -8.17 -2.37
C GLY A 340 6.37 -8.40 -1.77
N ARG A 341 5.28 -8.13 -2.49
CA ARG A 341 3.91 -8.40 -2.00
C ARG A 341 3.65 -9.88 -1.75
N GLU A 342 4.45 -10.79 -2.30
CA GLU A 342 4.41 -12.21 -1.95
C GLU A 342 4.69 -12.46 -0.46
N LEU A 343 5.39 -11.54 0.21
CA LEU A 343 5.70 -11.62 1.63
C LEU A 343 4.52 -11.25 2.55
N LYS A 344 3.38 -10.79 2.02
CA LYS A 344 2.22 -10.41 2.84
C LYS A 344 1.73 -11.53 3.77
N GLY A 345 1.90 -12.79 3.37
CA GLY A 345 1.58 -13.94 4.22
C GLY A 345 2.45 -14.09 5.47
N LYS A 346 3.58 -13.38 5.56
CA LYS A 346 4.45 -13.31 6.74
C LYS A 346 3.88 -12.34 7.79
N THR A 347 2.61 -12.55 8.14
CA THR A 347 1.83 -11.58 8.92
C THR A 347 2.38 -11.37 10.32
N PHE A 348 2.96 -12.40 10.95
CA PHE A 348 3.54 -12.29 12.28
C PHE A 348 4.82 -11.43 12.28
N GLU A 349 5.71 -11.67 11.31
CA GLU A 349 6.95 -10.90 11.16
C GLU A 349 6.67 -9.44 10.81
N ILE A 350 5.70 -9.20 9.93
CA ILE A 350 5.20 -7.86 9.61
C ILE A 350 4.58 -7.21 10.85
N GLY A 351 3.77 -7.96 11.61
CA GLY A 351 3.15 -7.49 12.85
C GLY A 351 4.17 -7.05 13.91
N ASN A 352 5.29 -7.75 14.03
CA ASN A 352 6.39 -7.32 14.91
C ASN A 352 7.01 -6.00 14.44
N LYS A 353 7.22 -5.82 13.13
CA LYS A 353 7.71 -4.54 12.58
C LYS A 353 6.75 -3.38 12.85
N ILE A 354 5.45 -3.62 12.74
CA ILE A 354 4.41 -2.64 13.07
C ILE A 354 4.48 -2.27 14.55
N LYS A 355 4.56 -3.27 15.43
CA LYS A 355 4.65 -3.05 16.87
C LYS A 355 5.89 -2.23 17.24
N ASP A 356 7.05 -2.56 16.68
CA ASP A 356 8.30 -1.83 16.93
C ASP A 356 8.20 -0.38 16.45
N MET A 357 7.65 -0.16 15.25
CA MET A 357 7.45 1.16 14.65
C MET A 357 6.52 2.03 15.51
N LEU A 358 5.35 1.51 15.88
CA LEU A 358 4.36 2.23 16.65
C LEU A 358 4.79 2.41 18.13
N GLY A 359 5.57 1.47 18.67
CA GLY A 359 6.10 1.58 20.04
C GLY A 359 7.12 2.70 20.23
N ASN A 360 7.76 3.13 19.15
CA ASN A 360 8.75 4.20 19.12
C ASN A 360 8.22 5.51 18.51
N ILE A 361 6.90 5.59 18.28
CA ILE A 361 6.31 6.74 17.59
C ILE A 361 6.32 7.98 18.51
N THR A 362 6.86 9.05 17.98
CA THR A 362 6.81 10.40 18.52
C THR A 362 6.56 11.36 17.36
N ASN A 363 6.12 12.60 17.63
CA ASN A 363 5.99 13.60 16.57
C ASN A 363 7.29 13.79 15.77
N ASN A 364 8.45 13.71 16.44
CA ASN A 364 9.75 13.84 15.79
C ASN A 364 10.18 12.57 15.03
N GLY A 365 9.50 11.45 15.23
CA GLY A 365 9.79 10.17 14.54
C GLY A 365 9.03 10.00 13.22
N MET A 366 8.10 10.91 12.92
CA MET A 366 7.40 10.93 11.63
C MET A 366 8.17 11.80 10.62
N HIS A 367 8.27 11.32 9.39
CA HIS A 367 8.87 12.10 8.32
C HIS A 367 7.84 13.10 7.76
N THR A 368 8.28 14.33 7.54
CA THR A 368 7.52 15.31 6.76
C THR A 368 7.92 15.17 5.30
N VAL A 369 7.05 14.58 4.49
CA VAL A 369 7.27 14.38 3.06
C VAL A 369 6.72 15.56 2.29
N LYS A 370 7.60 16.24 1.55
CA LYS A 370 7.22 17.31 0.61
C LYS A 370 7.47 16.81 -0.81
N TYR A 371 6.47 16.96 -1.69
CA TYR A 371 6.59 16.49 -3.06
C TYR A 371 5.79 17.34 -4.04
N PHE A 372 6.24 17.41 -5.27
CA PHE A 372 5.50 18.00 -6.37
C PHE A 372 4.82 16.90 -7.18
N TYR A 373 3.50 17.01 -7.36
CA TYR A 373 2.72 16.05 -8.16
C TYR A 373 2.39 16.67 -9.52
N ASP A 374 2.65 15.94 -10.60
CA ASP A 374 2.57 16.40 -12.00
C ASP A 374 1.92 15.38 -12.96
N LYS A 375 1.27 14.34 -12.41
CA LYS A 375 0.68 13.28 -13.25
C LYS A 375 -0.65 13.68 -13.88
N GLU A 376 -1.35 14.62 -13.27
CA GLU A 376 -2.65 15.14 -13.73
C GLU A 376 -2.69 16.64 -13.55
N ALA A 377 -3.00 17.38 -14.62
CA ALA A 377 -2.98 18.86 -14.62
C ALA A 377 -3.91 19.50 -13.58
N SER A 378 -5.05 18.86 -13.27
CA SER A 378 -6.00 19.35 -12.25
C SER A 378 -5.50 19.16 -10.81
N LEU A 379 -4.51 18.33 -10.62
CA LEU A 379 -3.91 17.99 -9.33
C LEU A 379 -2.44 18.40 -9.25
N GLU A 380 -1.94 19.13 -10.27
CA GLU A 380 -0.57 19.60 -10.27
C GLU A 380 -0.33 20.60 -9.14
N GLY A 381 0.70 20.32 -8.32
CA GLY A 381 1.02 21.20 -7.19
C GLY A 381 1.99 20.61 -6.18
N ASN A 382 2.35 21.47 -5.24
CA ASN A 382 3.17 21.11 -4.09
C ASN A 382 2.30 20.60 -2.95
N TYR A 383 2.69 19.47 -2.39
CA TYR A 383 1.98 18.79 -1.32
C TYR A 383 2.91 18.49 -0.15
N THR A 384 2.32 18.42 1.03
CA THR A 384 3.03 18.06 2.26
C THR A 384 2.16 17.08 3.04
N ALA A 385 2.76 15.99 3.50
CA ALA A 385 2.10 14.99 4.34
C ALA A 385 3.07 14.46 5.40
N LEU A 386 2.53 13.92 6.48
CA LEU A 386 3.31 13.12 7.44
C LEU A 386 3.35 11.67 6.96
N SER A 387 4.48 11.05 7.17
CA SER A 387 4.70 9.65 6.81
C SER A 387 5.38 8.90 7.94
N LEU A 388 5.03 7.63 8.05
CA LEU A 388 5.66 6.67 8.93
C LEU A 388 5.79 5.37 8.14
N SER A 389 6.92 4.69 8.27
CA SER A 389 7.10 3.45 7.52
C SER A 389 7.85 2.37 8.28
N ALA A 390 7.52 1.13 7.94
CA ALA A 390 8.31 -0.03 8.29
C ALA A 390 8.62 -0.83 7.03
N ILE A 391 9.76 -1.51 7.04
CA ILE A 391 10.14 -2.43 5.98
C ILE A 391 10.29 -3.84 6.53
N TYR A 392 9.68 -4.79 5.85
CA TYR A 392 9.97 -6.21 5.99
C TYR A 392 10.68 -6.70 4.74
N ALA A 393 11.91 -7.15 4.89
CA ALA A 393 12.74 -7.62 3.80
C ALA A 393 13.35 -8.99 4.11
N GLU A 394 13.20 -9.95 3.18
CA GLU A 394 13.64 -11.33 3.29
C GLU A 394 14.80 -11.64 2.33
#